data_ca7faaf07f863a9d3f8592861db13fd5
#
_entry.id   ca7faaf07f863a9d3f8592861db13fd5
#
_cell.length_a   1.000
_cell.length_b   1.000
_cell.length_c   1.000
_cell.angle_alpha   90.00
_cell.angle_beta   90.00
_cell.angle_gamma   90.00
#
_symmetry.space_group_name_H-M   'P 1'
#
loop_
_entity.id
_entity.type
_entity.pdbx_description
1 polymer ?
#
loop_
_entity_poly.entity_id
_entity_poly.type
_entity_poly.pdbx_seq_one_letter_code
_entity_poly.pdbx_strand_id
1 'polypeptide(L)'
;MKPEALRGSGLNAATIDGAVLAQTILVPDDHHRVLLLKGRVLSRDDWPVVAGARIDELHVVRLEPGDIHEDEAARRLAKLVAGPGVVQHGPVESQVRLSAAINGIFKVDVQRLEALNAITDISIFTLFDGQLVSKGKTIAGVKVTPFVVPEARLGEVETVCAGGEAVVKVLAFRPMRVAILVRERLEPEQREKFQASIEMKVAWFGSTISEIRYVPDAVDAVWEAISGLVRDADLLLTAGANATDPLDPTLIALAQLGARMEKQGAPAHPGSAVWLAYLHDRPIFGVAACGMFSKATVLDLILPRLFTGARVTAGDFNSLGHGGLLSKDMAFRFPPYGAFDTLDA
;
A
#
# COMPACT_ATOMS: atom_id res chain seq x y z
N MET A 1 19.71 22.38 -18.83
CA MET A 1 19.07 21.80 -20.05
C MET A 1 18.83 22.90 -21.07
N LYS A 2 19.23 22.69 -22.32
CA LYS A 2 19.10 23.66 -23.40
C LYS A 2 18.22 23.10 -24.51
N PRO A 3 17.00 23.64 -24.74
CA PRO A 3 16.15 23.25 -25.86
C PRO A 3 16.69 23.83 -27.17
N GLU A 4 16.64 23.06 -28.25
CA GLU A 4 17.06 23.47 -29.58
C GLU A 4 16.05 23.00 -30.65
N ALA A 5 15.84 23.82 -31.67
CA ALA A 5 15.13 23.45 -32.89
C ALA A 5 16.14 23.35 -34.05
N LEU A 6 16.43 22.14 -34.50
CA LEU A 6 17.35 21.88 -35.60
C LEU A 6 16.61 21.96 -36.93
N ARG A 7 17.08 22.81 -37.86
CA ARG A 7 16.44 23.07 -39.15
C ARG A 7 17.46 23.10 -40.27
N GLY A 8 17.04 22.73 -41.48
CA GLY A 8 17.84 22.87 -42.72
C GLY A 8 19.24 22.25 -42.58
N SER A 9 20.29 23.01 -42.92
CA SER A 9 21.70 22.55 -42.79
C SER A 9 22.15 22.29 -41.36
N GLY A 10 21.45 22.86 -40.38
CA GLY A 10 21.63 22.59 -38.93
C GLY A 10 21.09 21.22 -38.49
N LEU A 11 20.33 20.54 -39.33
CA LEU A 11 19.81 19.19 -39.06
C LEU A 11 20.66 18.16 -39.78
N ASN A 12 21.60 17.52 -39.11
CA ASN A 12 22.52 16.53 -39.67
C ASN A 12 23.01 15.55 -38.59
N ALA A 13 23.74 14.50 -39.02
CA ALA A 13 24.24 13.44 -38.15
C ALA A 13 25.10 13.94 -36.97
N ALA A 14 25.85 15.03 -37.15
CA ALA A 14 26.71 15.56 -36.10
C ALA A 14 25.89 16.37 -35.06
N THR A 15 24.86 17.07 -35.53
CA THR A 15 24.03 17.92 -34.64
C THR A 15 22.99 17.14 -33.85
N ILE A 16 22.59 15.95 -34.26
CA ILE A 16 21.71 15.11 -33.49
C ILE A 16 22.46 14.29 -32.43
N ASP A 17 23.74 14.07 -32.58
CA ASP A 17 24.56 13.22 -31.70
C ASP A 17 24.55 13.71 -30.25
N GLY A 18 24.17 12.84 -29.33
CA GLY A 18 24.03 13.14 -27.90
C GLY A 18 22.84 14.03 -27.51
N ALA A 19 21.99 14.42 -28.48
CA ALA A 19 20.78 15.18 -28.18
C ALA A 19 19.63 14.27 -27.76
N VAL A 20 18.78 14.72 -26.83
CA VAL A 20 17.56 14.03 -26.44
C VAL A 20 16.42 14.47 -27.36
N LEU A 21 15.77 13.52 -28.00
CA LEU A 21 14.64 13.76 -28.90
C LEU A 21 13.41 14.25 -28.13
N ALA A 22 12.94 15.46 -28.42
CA ALA A 22 11.80 16.05 -27.69
C ALA A 22 10.43 15.73 -28.30
N GLN A 23 10.39 15.12 -29.49
CA GLN A 23 9.15 14.73 -30.19
C GLN A 23 9.27 13.31 -30.75
N THR A 24 8.14 12.58 -30.76
CA THR A 24 8.09 11.26 -31.40
C THR A 24 8.15 11.43 -32.93
N ILE A 25 9.03 10.68 -33.60
CA ILE A 25 9.11 10.65 -35.06
C ILE A 25 8.26 9.49 -35.57
N LEU A 26 7.34 9.80 -36.47
CA LEU A 26 6.43 8.85 -37.08
C LEU A 26 6.85 8.52 -38.51
N VAL A 27 6.36 7.40 -39.05
CA VAL A 27 6.57 7.07 -40.48
C VAL A 27 5.85 8.11 -41.32
N PRO A 28 6.49 8.68 -42.37
CA PRO A 28 5.80 9.52 -43.35
C PRO A 28 4.59 8.74 -43.89
N ASP A 29 3.44 9.41 -43.97
CA ASP A 29 2.17 8.84 -44.46
C ASP A 29 1.52 7.74 -43.60
N ASP A 30 2.11 7.39 -42.44
CA ASP A 30 1.52 6.48 -41.46
C ASP A 30 1.72 7.01 -40.03
N HIS A 31 0.75 7.82 -39.55
CA HIS A 31 0.80 8.47 -38.25
C HIS A 31 0.58 7.50 -37.05
N HIS A 32 0.37 6.21 -37.29
CA HIS A 32 0.26 5.19 -36.24
C HIS A 32 1.57 4.44 -36.03
N ARG A 33 2.51 4.53 -36.93
CA ARG A 33 3.80 3.82 -36.86
C ARG A 33 4.94 4.72 -36.41
N VAL A 34 5.49 4.39 -35.23
CA VAL A 34 6.62 5.12 -34.63
C VAL A 34 7.94 4.66 -35.24
N LEU A 35 8.78 5.61 -35.63
CA LEU A 35 10.17 5.41 -36.01
C LEU A 35 11.12 5.58 -34.84
N LEU A 36 11.00 6.72 -34.12
CA LEU A 36 11.78 7.01 -32.91
C LEU A 36 10.87 7.64 -31.86
N LEU A 37 10.98 7.17 -30.64
CA LEU A 37 10.25 7.72 -29.51
C LEU A 37 10.92 8.97 -28.95
N LYS A 38 10.14 9.93 -28.51
CA LYS A 38 10.61 11.05 -27.68
C LYS A 38 11.34 10.52 -26.43
N GLY A 39 12.27 11.30 -25.88
CA GLY A 39 13.10 10.87 -24.75
C GLY A 39 14.35 10.06 -25.16
N ARG A 40 14.44 9.61 -26.40
CA ARG A 40 15.61 8.89 -26.90
C ARG A 40 16.82 9.80 -26.96
N VAL A 41 17.96 9.39 -26.42
CA VAL A 41 19.26 10.00 -26.70
C VAL A 41 19.66 9.56 -28.08
N LEU A 42 19.74 10.52 -29.02
CA LEU A 42 20.07 10.27 -30.40
C LEU A 42 21.58 10.03 -30.55
N SER A 43 21.92 9.19 -31.49
CA SER A 43 23.29 8.96 -31.98
C SER A 43 23.38 9.27 -33.46
N ARG A 44 24.62 9.29 -34.01
CA ARG A 44 24.83 9.43 -35.45
C ARG A 44 24.19 8.33 -36.27
N ASP A 45 24.03 7.14 -35.68
CA ASP A 45 23.38 5.98 -36.33
C ASP A 45 21.86 6.17 -36.50
N ASP A 46 21.24 7.09 -35.76
CA ASP A 46 19.83 7.44 -35.93
C ASP A 46 19.58 8.38 -37.13
N TRP A 47 20.65 8.97 -37.69
CA TRP A 47 20.54 9.94 -38.79
C TRP A 47 19.77 9.43 -40.01
N PRO A 48 20.01 8.21 -40.54
CA PRO A 48 19.27 7.72 -41.71
C PRO A 48 17.74 7.67 -41.43
N VAL A 49 17.31 7.37 -40.22
CA VAL A 49 15.91 7.35 -39.82
C VAL A 49 15.35 8.78 -39.76
N VAL A 50 16.08 9.71 -39.15
CA VAL A 50 15.68 11.11 -39.03
C VAL A 50 15.59 11.76 -40.42
N ALA A 51 16.57 11.56 -41.27
CA ALA A 51 16.58 12.07 -42.64
C ALA A 51 15.46 11.49 -43.50
N GLY A 52 15.18 10.19 -43.37
CA GLY A 52 14.08 9.49 -44.05
C GLY A 52 12.67 9.92 -43.62
N ALA A 53 12.53 10.47 -42.42
CA ALA A 53 11.25 10.94 -41.89
C ALA A 53 10.75 12.26 -42.51
N ARG A 54 11.58 12.94 -43.37
CA ARG A 54 11.25 14.18 -44.08
C ARG A 54 10.69 15.29 -43.18
N ILE A 55 11.29 15.44 -42.00
CA ILE A 55 10.90 16.49 -41.03
C ILE A 55 11.70 17.78 -41.33
N ASP A 56 11.02 18.91 -41.35
CA ASP A 56 11.65 20.22 -41.60
C ASP A 56 12.32 20.79 -40.35
N GLU A 57 11.83 20.36 -39.16
CA GLU A 57 12.31 20.83 -37.88
C GLU A 57 12.31 19.68 -36.86
N LEU A 58 13.43 19.50 -36.16
CA LEU A 58 13.60 18.53 -35.09
C LEU A 58 13.80 19.25 -33.76
N HIS A 59 12.89 19.03 -32.82
CA HIS A 59 13.03 19.52 -31.44
C HIS A 59 13.90 18.56 -30.65
N VAL A 60 14.94 19.08 -30.05
CA VAL A 60 15.87 18.33 -29.22
C VAL A 60 16.19 19.09 -27.92
N VAL A 61 16.71 18.38 -26.95
CA VAL A 61 17.22 18.93 -25.69
C VAL A 61 18.69 18.50 -25.55
N ARG A 62 19.56 19.48 -25.21
CA ARG A 62 20.96 19.22 -24.84
C ARG A 62 21.07 19.13 -23.32
N LEU A 63 21.76 18.08 -22.85
CA LEU A 63 22.17 18.00 -21.45
C LEU A 63 23.34 18.97 -21.22
N GLU A 64 23.25 19.72 -20.13
CA GLU A 64 24.32 20.56 -19.61
C GLU A 64 24.97 19.88 -18.39
N PRO A 65 26.16 20.30 -17.95
CA PRO A 65 26.80 19.76 -16.77
C PRO A 65 25.85 19.84 -15.54
N GLY A 66 25.61 18.71 -14.87
CA GLY A 66 24.68 18.61 -13.76
C GLY A 66 23.24 18.27 -14.17
N ASP A 67 23.00 18.03 -15.46
CA ASP A 67 21.72 17.51 -15.94
C ASP A 67 21.71 15.97 -15.98
N ILE A 68 20.56 15.39 -15.65
CA ILE A 68 20.30 13.95 -15.69
C ILE A 68 19.16 13.66 -16.65
N HIS A 69 19.35 12.66 -17.50
CA HIS A 69 18.30 12.16 -18.39
C HIS A 69 17.11 11.58 -17.60
N GLU A 70 15.89 11.79 -18.10
CA GLU A 70 14.62 11.39 -17.46
C GLU A 70 14.60 9.94 -17.00
N ASP A 71 15.11 9.01 -17.78
CA ASP A 71 15.11 7.59 -17.45
C ASP A 71 16.04 7.26 -16.28
N GLU A 72 17.21 7.91 -16.22
CA GLU A 72 18.12 7.72 -15.09
C GLU A 72 17.56 8.37 -13.82
N ALA A 73 16.98 9.56 -13.95
CA ALA A 73 16.30 10.22 -12.85
C ALA A 73 15.14 9.38 -12.31
N ALA A 74 14.31 8.80 -13.20
CA ALA A 74 13.20 7.92 -12.83
C ALA A 74 13.68 6.63 -12.12
N ARG A 75 14.78 6.01 -12.56
CA ARG A 75 15.38 4.86 -11.87
C ARG A 75 15.84 5.22 -10.44
N ARG A 76 16.56 6.33 -10.29
CA ARG A 76 17.03 6.81 -8.99
C ARG A 76 15.85 7.14 -8.06
N LEU A 77 14.84 7.83 -8.57
CA LEU A 77 13.61 8.13 -7.85
C LEU A 77 12.91 6.85 -7.37
N ALA A 78 12.72 5.88 -8.27
CA ALA A 78 12.09 4.60 -7.94
C ALA A 78 12.86 3.84 -6.84
N LYS A 79 14.21 3.86 -6.90
CA LYS A 79 15.06 3.21 -5.90
C LYS A 79 14.95 3.86 -4.51
N LEU A 80 14.79 5.19 -4.45
CA LEU A 80 14.63 5.93 -3.20
C LEU A 80 13.25 5.71 -2.56
N VAL A 81 12.22 5.54 -3.38
CA VAL A 81 10.82 5.43 -2.95
C VAL A 81 10.45 4.00 -2.57
N ALA A 82 10.92 3.00 -3.34
CA ALA A 82 10.51 1.62 -3.20
C ALA A 82 11.25 0.89 -2.08
N GLY A 83 10.49 0.21 -1.22
CA GLY A 83 10.97 -0.59 -0.10
C GLY A 83 10.70 -2.08 -0.23
N PRO A 84 10.74 -2.80 0.90
CA PRO A 84 10.50 -4.23 0.94
C PRO A 84 9.16 -4.62 0.30
N GLY A 85 9.16 -5.75 -0.42
CA GLY A 85 7.96 -6.28 -1.07
C GLY A 85 7.56 -5.55 -2.36
N VAL A 86 8.41 -4.69 -2.93
CA VAL A 86 8.16 -3.93 -4.17
C VAL A 86 9.14 -4.34 -5.26
N VAL A 87 8.63 -4.54 -6.48
CA VAL A 87 9.42 -4.79 -7.70
C VAL A 87 9.29 -3.57 -8.62
N GLN A 88 10.41 -3.17 -9.22
CA GLN A 88 10.50 -2.05 -10.15
C GLN A 88 10.52 -2.56 -11.59
N HIS A 89 9.77 -1.89 -12.48
CA HIS A 89 9.70 -2.20 -13.92
C HIS A 89 9.90 -0.93 -14.75
N GLY A 90 10.75 -0.98 -15.72
CA GLY A 90 11.08 0.16 -16.57
C GLY A 90 12.45 0.75 -16.24
N PRO A 91 12.73 2.01 -16.64
CA PRO A 91 11.77 3.02 -17.10
C PRO A 91 11.25 2.79 -18.53
N VAL A 92 10.07 3.35 -18.78
CA VAL A 92 9.52 3.52 -20.12
C VAL A 92 8.92 4.92 -20.17
N GLU A 93 9.41 5.77 -21.08
CA GLU A 93 9.00 7.19 -21.19
C GLU A 93 9.03 7.92 -19.83
N SER A 94 10.18 7.91 -19.17
CA SER A 94 10.42 8.49 -17.84
C SER A 94 9.62 7.87 -16.67
N GLN A 95 8.85 6.83 -16.92
CA GLN A 95 8.05 6.20 -15.88
C GLN A 95 8.61 4.86 -15.44
N VAL A 96 8.81 4.66 -14.15
CA VAL A 96 9.03 3.37 -13.51
C VAL A 96 7.74 2.93 -12.82
N ARG A 97 7.24 1.77 -13.21
CA ARG A 97 6.10 1.12 -12.55
C ARG A 97 6.58 0.30 -11.37
N LEU A 98 5.88 0.42 -10.24
CA LEU A 98 6.13 -0.37 -9.04
C LEU A 98 5.00 -1.39 -8.87
N SER A 99 5.35 -2.65 -8.64
CA SER A 99 4.39 -3.74 -8.41
C SER A 99 4.69 -4.49 -7.11
N ALA A 100 3.67 -5.14 -6.55
CA ALA A 100 3.82 -5.97 -5.38
C ALA A 100 4.62 -7.25 -5.70
N ALA A 101 5.65 -7.54 -4.92
CA ALA A 101 6.43 -8.78 -5.02
C ALA A 101 5.70 -9.97 -4.37
N ILE A 102 4.78 -9.69 -3.45
CA ILE A 102 4.10 -10.64 -2.57
C ILE A 102 2.64 -10.23 -2.36
N ASN A 103 1.81 -11.17 -1.92
CA ASN A 103 0.50 -10.86 -1.37
C ASN A 103 0.68 -10.18 0.00
N GLY A 104 -0.06 -9.10 0.25
CA GLY A 104 0.10 -8.37 1.51
C GLY A 104 -0.73 -7.11 1.60
N ILE A 105 -0.37 -6.27 2.57
CA ILE A 105 -0.93 -4.93 2.74
C ILE A 105 0.06 -3.89 2.20
N PHE A 106 -0.42 -3.05 1.29
CA PHE A 106 0.36 -1.94 0.75
C PHE A 106 0.40 -0.79 1.76
N LYS A 107 1.59 -0.28 2.03
CA LYS A 107 1.83 0.83 2.95
C LYS A 107 2.47 1.99 2.22
N VAL A 108 1.95 3.18 2.50
CA VAL A 108 2.44 4.45 1.98
C VAL A 108 2.71 5.41 3.15
N ASP A 109 3.88 6.03 3.17
CA ASP A 109 4.11 7.22 3.97
C ASP A 109 3.53 8.43 3.23
N VAL A 110 2.28 8.74 3.54
CA VAL A 110 1.51 9.78 2.83
C VAL A 110 2.16 11.16 2.98
N GLN A 111 2.70 11.48 4.15
CA GLN A 111 3.32 12.79 4.39
C GLN A 111 4.58 12.97 3.53
N ARG A 112 5.44 11.94 3.47
CA ARG A 112 6.62 11.99 2.60
C ARG A 112 6.26 11.93 1.12
N LEU A 113 5.20 11.18 0.75
CA LEU A 113 4.69 11.17 -0.62
C LEU A 113 4.26 12.57 -1.06
N GLU A 114 3.52 13.30 -0.21
CA GLU A 114 3.11 14.68 -0.49
C GLU A 114 4.31 15.62 -0.58
N ALA A 115 5.29 15.50 0.32
CA ALA A 115 6.51 16.29 0.28
C ALA A 115 7.34 16.04 -1.01
N LEU A 116 7.43 14.78 -1.47
CA LEU A 116 8.08 14.43 -2.73
C LEU A 116 7.35 15.01 -3.94
N ASN A 117 6.02 14.94 -3.95
CA ASN A 117 5.22 15.50 -5.03
C ASN A 117 5.17 17.04 -5.03
N ALA A 118 5.60 17.69 -3.96
CA ALA A 118 5.81 19.14 -3.93
C ALA A 118 7.10 19.57 -4.64
N ILE A 119 8.05 18.64 -4.89
CA ILE A 119 9.26 18.90 -5.65
C ILE A 119 8.89 19.02 -7.13
N THR A 120 9.28 20.13 -7.74
CA THR A 120 9.03 20.38 -9.18
C THR A 120 9.57 19.23 -10.03
N ASP A 121 8.85 18.86 -11.07
CA ASP A 121 9.20 17.83 -12.06
C ASP A 121 9.08 16.37 -11.56
N ILE A 122 8.79 16.15 -10.30
CA ILE A 122 8.61 14.82 -9.70
C ILE A 122 7.12 14.49 -9.58
N SER A 123 6.75 13.28 -9.97
CA SER A 123 5.38 12.76 -9.82
C SER A 123 5.41 11.32 -9.32
N ILE A 124 4.80 11.07 -8.18
CA ILE A 124 4.63 9.75 -7.59
C ILE A 124 3.15 9.54 -7.32
N PHE A 125 2.58 8.49 -7.90
CA PHE A 125 1.17 8.14 -7.73
C PHE A 125 1.05 6.70 -7.25
N THR A 126 0.10 6.46 -6.33
CA THR A 126 0.00 5.20 -5.58
C THR A 126 -1.44 4.74 -5.43
N LEU A 127 -1.65 3.48 -5.08
CA LEU A 127 -2.88 3.02 -4.45
C LEU A 127 -3.03 3.65 -3.06
N PHE A 128 -4.19 3.50 -2.43
CA PHE A 128 -4.42 3.99 -1.06
C PHE A 128 -3.57 3.23 -0.03
N ASP A 129 -3.10 3.94 1.02
CA ASP A 129 -2.45 3.30 2.17
C ASP A 129 -3.39 2.28 2.83
N GLY A 130 -2.84 1.13 3.18
CA GLY A 130 -3.59 0.05 3.79
C GLY A 130 -4.39 -0.82 2.81
N GLN A 131 -4.28 -0.60 1.51
CA GLN A 131 -4.95 -1.44 0.52
C GLN A 131 -4.30 -2.82 0.41
N LEU A 132 -5.14 -3.84 0.30
CA LEU A 132 -4.70 -5.22 0.07
C LEU A 132 -4.26 -5.39 -1.39
N VAL A 133 -3.17 -6.10 -1.58
CA VAL A 133 -2.59 -6.30 -2.90
C VAL A 133 -2.14 -7.75 -3.10
N SER A 134 -2.35 -8.26 -4.31
CA SER A 134 -1.81 -9.52 -4.78
C SER A 134 -0.43 -9.33 -5.41
N LYS A 135 0.38 -10.40 -5.42
CA LYS A 135 1.65 -10.43 -6.15
C LYS A 135 1.43 -10.07 -7.63
N GLY A 136 2.24 -9.17 -8.16
CA GLY A 136 2.18 -8.69 -9.53
C GLY A 136 1.32 -7.43 -9.72
N LYS A 137 0.41 -7.12 -8.79
CA LYS A 137 -0.45 -5.92 -8.90
C LYS A 137 0.40 -4.65 -8.93
N THR A 138 0.10 -3.76 -9.87
CA THR A 138 0.69 -2.41 -9.88
C THR A 138 0.18 -1.62 -8.67
N ILE A 139 1.11 -1.09 -7.88
CA ILE A 139 0.82 -0.42 -6.61
C ILE A 139 1.20 1.05 -6.62
N ALA A 140 2.17 1.43 -7.45
CA ALA A 140 2.61 2.80 -7.61
C ALA A 140 3.30 3.00 -8.96
N GLY A 141 3.46 4.24 -9.35
CA GLY A 141 4.35 4.66 -10.43
C GLY A 141 5.12 5.91 -10.02
N VAL A 142 6.33 6.02 -10.50
CA VAL A 142 7.15 7.22 -10.36
C VAL A 142 7.47 7.74 -11.75
N LYS A 143 7.43 9.04 -11.93
CA LYS A 143 7.65 9.70 -13.21
C LYS A 143 8.40 11.02 -13.00
N VAL A 144 9.26 11.33 -13.97
CA VAL A 144 9.88 12.62 -14.12
C VAL A 144 9.26 13.30 -15.35
N THR A 145 8.82 14.55 -15.22
CA THR A 145 8.03 15.20 -16.29
C THR A 145 8.88 15.69 -17.47
N PRO A 146 10.01 16.41 -17.28
CA PRO A 146 10.86 16.85 -18.38
C PRO A 146 11.81 15.74 -18.81
N PHE A 147 12.32 15.82 -20.05
CA PHE A 147 13.31 14.87 -20.58
C PHE A 147 14.64 14.88 -19.83
N VAL A 148 14.90 15.96 -19.12
CA VAL A 148 16.14 16.19 -18.38
C VAL A 148 15.82 16.96 -17.11
N VAL A 149 16.38 16.54 -15.97
CA VAL A 149 16.24 17.22 -14.69
C VAL A 149 17.62 17.58 -14.11
N PRO A 150 17.74 18.71 -13.39
CA PRO A 150 18.96 19.02 -12.65
C PRO A 150 19.24 18.00 -11.55
N GLU A 151 20.51 17.62 -11.35
CA GLU A 151 20.95 16.75 -10.23
C GLU A 151 20.43 17.25 -8.87
N ALA A 152 20.35 18.57 -8.69
CA ALA A 152 19.85 19.18 -7.45
C ALA A 152 18.44 18.73 -7.09
N ARG A 153 17.58 18.43 -8.09
CA ARG A 153 16.22 17.89 -7.85
C ARG A 153 16.24 16.52 -7.18
N LEU A 154 17.16 15.66 -7.60
CA LEU A 154 17.33 14.36 -6.95
C LEU A 154 17.93 14.50 -5.56
N GLY A 155 18.79 15.49 -5.32
CA GLY A 155 19.27 15.84 -3.97
C GLY A 155 18.14 16.27 -3.03
N GLU A 156 17.14 17.01 -3.51
CA GLU A 156 15.91 17.32 -2.74
C GLU A 156 15.13 16.04 -2.41
N VAL A 157 14.95 15.13 -3.38
CA VAL A 157 14.30 13.83 -3.17
C VAL A 157 15.05 12.99 -2.14
N GLU A 158 16.39 12.90 -2.25
CA GLU A 158 17.24 12.19 -1.31
C GLU A 158 17.09 12.74 0.11
N THR A 159 17.00 14.05 0.26
CA THR A 159 16.80 14.71 1.55
C THR A 159 15.45 14.32 2.18
N VAL A 160 14.36 14.30 1.41
CA VAL A 160 13.04 13.88 1.89
C VAL A 160 13.02 12.38 2.24
N CYS A 161 13.74 11.55 1.50
CA CYS A 161 13.83 10.11 1.75
C CYS A 161 14.81 9.75 2.88
N ALA A 162 15.72 10.64 3.27
CA ALA A 162 16.73 10.36 4.28
C ALA A 162 16.14 10.12 5.66
N GLY A 163 16.71 9.19 6.40
CA GLY A 163 16.42 8.95 7.81
C GLY A 163 15.09 8.27 8.14
N GLY A 164 14.36 7.77 7.12
CA GLY A 164 13.09 7.07 7.30
C GLY A 164 13.04 5.70 6.64
N GLU A 165 11.96 4.96 6.91
CA GLU A 165 11.62 3.77 6.13
C GLU A 165 11.27 4.16 4.68
N ALA A 166 11.20 3.18 3.78
CA ALA A 166 10.79 3.42 2.39
C ALA A 166 9.41 4.08 2.30
N VAL A 167 9.20 4.94 1.31
CA VAL A 167 7.94 5.67 1.11
C VAL A 167 6.80 4.73 0.77
N VAL A 168 7.06 3.70 -0.05
CA VAL A 168 6.10 2.64 -0.36
C VAL A 168 6.70 1.26 -0.08
N LYS A 169 5.91 0.37 0.53
CA LYS A 169 6.30 -1.02 0.81
C LYS A 169 5.08 -1.95 0.83
N VAL A 170 5.31 -3.25 0.70
CA VAL A 170 4.29 -4.27 0.90
C VAL A 170 4.68 -5.16 2.07
N LEU A 171 3.82 -5.23 3.07
CA LEU A 171 3.99 -6.08 4.25
C LEU A 171 3.30 -7.41 4.01
N ALA A 172 4.04 -8.51 4.10
CA ALA A 172 3.51 -9.87 3.99
C ALA A 172 2.59 -10.20 5.17
N PHE A 173 1.59 -11.04 4.92
CA PHE A 173 0.86 -11.70 6.01
C PHE A 173 1.72 -12.81 6.61
N ARG A 174 1.59 -12.99 7.93
CA ARG A 174 2.23 -14.06 8.68
C ARG A 174 1.17 -15.04 9.16
N PRO A 175 1.34 -16.34 8.92
CA PRO A 175 0.49 -17.34 9.53
C PRO A 175 0.53 -17.21 11.06
N MET A 176 -0.63 -17.16 11.69
CA MET A 176 -0.80 -16.99 13.14
C MET A 176 -1.75 -18.05 13.69
N ARG A 177 -1.55 -18.42 14.95
CA ARG A 177 -2.52 -19.16 15.75
C ARG A 177 -3.44 -18.14 16.42
N VAL A 178 -4.71 -18.19 16.10
CA VAL A 178 -5.73 -17.27 16.62
C VAL A 178 -6.60 -18.00 17.62
N ALA A 179 -6.70 -17.47 18.84
CA ALA A 179 -7.72 -17.91 19.80
C ALA A 179 -8.92 -16.94 19.77
N ILE A 180 -10.08 -17.46 20.11
CA ILE A 180 -11.32 -16.67 20.13
C ILE A 180 -12.02 -16.89 21.46
N LEU A 181 -12.32 -15.80 22.16
CA LEU A 181 -13.12 -15.77 23.36
C LEU A 181 -14.50 -15.22 23.03
N VAL A 182 -15.55 -15.99 23.32
CA VAL A 182 -16.94 -15.57 23.10
C VAL A 182 -17.67 -15.51 24.44
N ARG A 183 -18.12 -14.33 24.82
CA ARG A 183 -18.91 -14.08 26.01
C ARG A 183 -20.40 -13.91 25.71
N GLU A 184 -20.76 -13.82 24.44
CA GLU A 184 -22.12 -13.62 24.01
C GLU A 184 -22.91 -14.92 23.99
N ARG A 185 -24.19 -14.86 24.45
CA ARG A 185 -25.10 -15.98 24.32
C ARG A 185 -25.62 -16.05 22.92
N LEU A 186 -25.03 -16.94 22.13
CA LEU A 186 -25.46 -17.22 20.76
C LEU A 186 -26.30 -18.48 20.73
N GLU A 187 -27.44 -18.43 20.05
CA GLU A 187 -28.21 -19.63 19.69
C GLU A 187 -27.40 -20.55 18.77
N PRO A 188 -27.68 -21.86 18.71
CA PRO A 188 -26.88 -22.80 17.94
C PRO A 188 -26.62 -22.35 16.49
N GLU A 189 -27.63 -21.90 15.78
CA GLU A 189 -27.49 -21.41 14.39
C GLU A 189 -26.60 -20.14 14.29
N GLN A 190 -26.68 -19.25 15.27
CA GLN A 190 -25.82 -18.07 15.33
C GLN A 190 -24.36 -18.44 15.61
N ARG A 191 -24.12 -19.47 16.44
CA ARG A 191 -22.77 -20.01 16.68
C ARG A 191 -22.14 -20.56 15.42
N GLU A 192 -22.88 -21.37 14.66
CA GLU A 192 -22.41 -21.92 13.40
C GLU A 192 -22.07 -20.81 12.38
N LYS A 193 -22.96 -19.82 12.23
CA LYS A 193 -22.72 -18.65 11.35
C LYS A 193 -21.50 -17.83 11.79
N PHE A 194 -21.35 -17.60 13.08
CA PHE A 194 -20.20 -16.88 13.62
C PHE A 194 -18.91 -17.66 13.38
N GLN A 195 -18.90 -18.96 13.71
CA GLN A 195 -17.74 -19.80 13.53
C GLN A 195 -17.32 -19.86 12.08
N ALA A 196 -18.24 -20.13 11.15
CA ALA A 196 -17.96 -20.13 9.72
C ALA A 196 -17.41 -18.79 9.22
N SER A 197 -17.96 -17.66 9.71
CA SER A 197 -17.50 -16.32 9.36
C SER A 197 -16.07 -16.07 9.81
N ILE A 198 -15.73 -16.39 11.05
CA ILE A 198 -14.42 -16.08 11.60
C ILE A 198 -13.35 -17.05 11.09
N GLU A 199 -13.69 -18.32 10.88
CA GLU A 199 -12.81 -19.30 10.24
C GLU A 199 -12.42 -18.87 8.83
N MET A 200 -13.38 -18.44 8.02
CA MET A 200 -13.12 -17.89 6.69
C MET A 200 -12.19 -16.67 6.75
N LYS A 201 -12.41 -15.74 7.67
CA LYS A 201 -11.57 -14.54 7.83
C LYS A 201 -10.14 -14.91 8.22
N VAL A 202 -9.96 -15.79 9.19
CA VAL A 202 -8.64 -16.21 9.68
C VAL A 202 -7.89 -17.03 8.62
N ALA A 203 -8.58 -17.98 7.98
CA ALA A 203 -8.00 -18.82 6.96
C ALA A 203 -7.53 -18.05 5.72
N TRP A 204 -8.22 -16.95 5.38
CA TRP A 204 -7.84 -16.09 4.26
C TRP A 204 -6.43 -15.51 4.41
N PHE A 205 -5.96 -15.28 5.64
CA PHE A 205 -4.59 -14.84 5.95
C PHE A 205 -3.58 -15.99 6.08
N GLY A 206 -3.96 -17.23 5.72
CA GLY A 206 -3.11 -18.41 5.92
C GLY A 206 -2.94 -18.80 7.39
N SER A 207 -3.83 -18.35 8.26
CA SER A 207 -3.80 -18.53 9.71
C SER A 207 -4.80 -19.58 10.16
N THR A 208 -4.66 -20.06 11.39
CA THR A 208 -5.52 -21.11 11.96
C THR A 208 -6.14 -20.68 13.28
N ILE A 209 -7.36 -21.15 13.54
CA ILE A 209 -7.97 -21.01 14.86
C ILE A 209 -7.49 -22.16 15.73
N SER A 210 -6.85 -21.80 16.86
CA SER A 210 -6.38 -22.80 17.84
C SER A 210 -7.49 -23.25 18.77
N GLU A 211 -8.37 -22.31 19.17
CA GLU A 211 -9.49 -22.59 20.08
C GLU A 211 -10.57 -21.51 19.94
N ILE A 212 -11.85 -21.91 20.07
CA ILE A 212 -12.98 -20.99 20.30
C ILE A 212 -13.57 -21.34 21.67
N ARG A 213 -13.43 -20.45 22.63
CA ARG A 213 -13.89 -20.66 24.01
C ARG A 213 -15.10 -19.78 24.33
N TYR A 214 -16.19 -20.41 24.70
CA TYR A 214 -17.41 -19.75 25.19
C TYR A 214 -17.39 -19.69 26.73
N VAL A 215 -17.58 -18.50 27.29
CA VAL A 215 -17.54 -18.28 28.75
C VAL A 215 -18.78 -17.55 29.23
N PRO A 216 -19.14 -17.72 30.52
CA PRO A 216 -20.17 -16.91 31.17
C PRO A 216 -19.81 -15.43 31.22
N ASP A 217 -20.82 -14.58 31.37
CA ASP A 217 -20.66 -13.14 31.57
C ASP A 217 -20.23 -12.83 33.01
N ALA A 218 -18.98 -13.17 33.35
CA ALA A 218 -18.40 -13.00 34.67
C ALA A 218 -16.89 -12.71 34.56
N VAL A 219 -16.40 -11.78 35.40
CA VAL A 219 -15.00 -11.31 35.38
C VAL A 219 -14.02 -12.47 35.53
N ASP A 220 -14.21 -13.34 36.52
CA ASP A 220 -13.31 -14.46 36.84
C ASP A 220 -13.24 -15.45 35.68
N ALA A 221 -14.35 -15.78 35.03
CA ALA A 221 -14.39 -16.69 33.89
C ALA A 221 -13.67 -16.11 32.67
N VAL A 222 -13.81 -14.80 32.41
CA VAL A 222 -13.13 -14.09 31.36
C VAL A 222 -11.63 -13.98 31.66
N TRP A 223 -11.25 -13.66 32.89
CA TRP A 223 -9.87 -13.57 33.33
C TRP A 223 -9.13 -14.90 33.15
N GLU A 224 -9.72 -16.02 33.60
CA GLU A 224 -9.16 -17.36 33.44
C GLU A 224 -9.01 -17.73 31.97
N ALA A 225 -10.04 -17.45 31.17
CA ALA A 225 -10.01 -17.73 29.72
C ALA A 225 -8.92 -16.94 28.98
N ILE A 226 -8.81 -15.62 29.21
CA ILE A 226 -7.77 -14.79 28.59
C ILE A 226 -6.39 -15.28 29.02
N SER A 227 -6.18 -15.53 30.33
CA SER A 227 -4.89 -16.01 30.86
C SER A 227 -4.43 -17.32 30.22
N GLY A 228 -5.37 -18.22 29.94
CA GLY A 228 -5.08 -19.49 29.25
C GLY A 228 -4.82 -19.31 27.76
N LEU A 229 -5.72 -18.64 27.05
CA LEU A 229 -5.69 -18.52 25.59
C LEU A 229 -4.48 -17.72 25.07
N VAL A 230 -4.07 -16.65 25.74
CA VAL A 230 -2.96 -15.79 25.31
C VAL A 230 -1.61 -16.51 25.32
N ARG A 231 -1.45 -17.57 26.14
CA ARG A 231 -0.17 -18.33 26.21
C ARG A 231 0.17 -19.01 24.88
N ASP A 232 -0.87 -19.55 24.23
CA ASP A 232 -0.70 -20.42 23.06
C ASP A 232 -1.12 -19.76 21.75
N ALA A 233 -1.69 -18.54 21.78
CA ALA A 233 -2.14 -17.81 20.62
C ALA A 233 -1.21 -16.63 20.29
N ASP A 234 -1.10 -16.32 19.00
CA ASP A 234 -0.41 -15.13 18.50
C ASP A 234 -1.34 -13.91 18.48
N LEU A 235 -2.65 -14.15 18.38
CA LEU A 235 -3.72 -13.15 18.39
C LEU A 235 -4.93 -13.72 19.16
N LEU A 236 -5.51 -12.94 20.06
CA LEU A 236 -6.77 -13.23 20.69
C LEU A 236 -7.86 -12.30 20.15
N LEU A 237 -8.93 -12.85 19.61
CA LEU A 237 -10.14 -12.11 19.26
C LEU A 237 -11.19 -12.33 20.37
N THR A 238 -11.88 -11.26 20.79
CA THR A 238 -12.95 -11.37 21.78
C THR A 238 -14.26 -10.87 21.20
N ALA A 239 -15.33 -11.63 21.38
CA ALA A 239 -16.68 -11.28 20.95
C ALA A 239 -17.63 -11.19 22.15
N GLY A 240 -18.58 -10.24 22.11
CA GLY A 240 -19.56 -10.02 23.18
C GLY A 240 -19.12 -9.02 24.24
N ALA A 241 -17.95 -8.37 24.11
CA ALA A 241 -17.57 -7.28 24.99
C ALA A 241 -18.29 -5.98 24.61
N ASN A 242 -18.81 -5.28 25.60
CA ASN A 242 -19.40 -3.96 25.41
C ASN A 242 -18.35 -2.86 25.66
N ALA A 243 -17.75 -2.37 24.59
CA ALA A 243 -16.69 -1.35 24.65
C ALA A 243 -17.14 -0.01 25.29
N THR A 244 -18.46 0.20 25.44
CA THR A 244 -19.00 1.45 26.02
C THR A 244 -19.31 1.32 27.52
N ASP A 245 -19.31 0.11 28.05
CA ASP A 245 -19.57 -0.13 29.47
C ASP A 245 -18.23 -0.22 30.24
N PRO A 246 -17.92 0.73 31.14
CA PRO A 246 -16.69 0.69 31.93
C PRO A 246 -16.63 -0.49 32.90
N LEU A 247 -17.77 -1.11 33.21
CA LEU A 247 -17.89 -2.28 34.07
C LEU A 247 -17.98 -3.61 33.29
N ASP A 248 -17.74 -3.58 31.99
CA ASP A 248 -17.71 -4.79 31.16
C ASP A 248 -16.69 -5.80 31.72
N PRO A 249 -17.08 -7.05 31.98
CA PRO A 249 -16.20 -8.09 32.54
C PRO A 249 -14.92 -8.30 31.77
N THR A 250 -14.92 -8.11 30.43
CA THR A 250 -13.71 -8.25 29.60
C THR A 250 -12.73 -7.11 29.87
N LEU A 251 -13.22 -5.87 29.98
CA LEU A 251 -12.36 -4.71 30.26
C LEU A 251 -11.79 -4.78 31.69
N ILE A 252 -12.58 -5.22 32.66
CA ILE A 252 -12.12 -5.43 34.04
C ILE A 252 -11.06 -6.54 34.09
N ALA A 253 -11.29 -7.69 33.44
CA ALA A 253 -10.35 -8.81 33.41
C ALA A 253 -9.02 -8.41 32.75
N LEU A 254 -9.06 -7.65 31.64
CA LEU A 254 -7.86 -7.12 30.98
C LEU A 254 -7.06 -6.20 31.89
N ALA A 255 -7.73 -5.30 32.62
CA ALA A 255 -7.06 -4.41 33.57
C ALA A 255 -6.40 -5.19 34.71
N GLN A 256 -7.08 -6.21 35.26
CA GLN A 256 -6.53 -7.09 36.30
C GLN A 256 -5.33 -7.92 35.83
N LEU A 257 -5.30 -8.29 34.53
CA LEU A 257 -4.17 -8.99 33.91
C LEU A 257 -2.99 -8.06 33.59
N GLY A 258 -3.15 -6.75 33.77
CA GLY A 258 -2.14 -5.76 33.39
C GLY A 258 -2.03 -5.54 31.88
N ALA A 259 -3.06 -5.85 31.11
CA ALA A 259 -3.10 -5.57 29.68
C ALA A 259 -3.10 -4.05 29.42
N ARG A 260 -2.30 -3.62 28.46
CA ARG A 260 -2.23 -2.21 28.06
C ARG A 260 -3.26 -1.94 26.96
N MET A 261 -4.25 -1.13 27.28
CA MET A 261 -5.22 -0.64 26.28
C MET A 261 -4.49 0.28 25.30
N GLU A 262 -4.43 -0.12 24.04
CA GLU A 262 -3.83 0.67 22.95
C GLU A 262 -4.83 1.65 22.36
N LYS A 263 -6.06 1.18 22.12
CA LYS A 263 -7.13 2.00 21.55
C LYS A 263 -8.48 1.46 21.94
N GLN A 264 -9.40 2.36 22.28
CA GLN A 264 -10.83 2.07 22.48
C GLN A 264 -11.65 2.94 21.53
N GLY A 265 -12.54 2.30 20.77
CA GLY A 265 -13.28 2.93 19.68
C GLY A 265 -12.47 3.18 18.42
N ALA A 266 -13.15 3.21 17.29
CA ALA A 266 -12.58 3.56 15.98
C ALA A 266 -13.43 4.62 15.29
N PRO A 267 -12.84 5.61 14.62
CA PRO A 267 -13.57 6.65 13.88
C PRO A 267 -14.04 6.13 12.50
N ALA A 268 -14.63 4.93 12.46
CA ALA A 268 -15.18 4.33 11.27
C ALA A 268 -16.41 3.49 11.59
N HIS A 269 -17.37 3.42 10.67
CA HIS A 269 -18.64 2.74 10.87
C HIS A 269 -19.08 2.01 9.58
N PRO A 270 -19.60 0.76 9.66
CA PRO A 270 -19.91 -0.01 10.88
C PRO A 270 -18.67 -0.60 11.56
N GLY A 271 -18.81 -0.84 12.87
CA GLY A 271 -17.77 -1.47 13.69
C GLY A 271 -16.99 -0.52 14.59
N SER A 272 -17.51 0.68 14.88
CA SER A 272 -16.84 1.69 15.73
C SER A 272 -16.57 1.26 17.16
N ALA A 273 -17.36 0.35 17.72
CA ALA A 273 -17.23 -0.13 19.11
C ALA A 273 -16.24 -1.30 19.24
N VAL A 274 -15.05 -1.14 18.65
CA VAL A 274 -13.92 -2.06 18.78
C VAL A 274 -12.89 -1.53 19.76
N TRP A 275 -11.99 -2.39 20.21
CA TRP A 275 -10.83 -1.99 20.99
C TRP A 275 -9.65 -2.91 20.73
N LEU A 276 -8.44 -2.43 20.99
CA LEU A 276 -7.20 -3.19 20.92
C LEU A 276 -6.43 -3.01 22.24
N ALA A 277 -6.04 -4.11 22.83
CA ALA A 277 -5.14 -4.15 23.98
C ALA A 277 -3.96 -5.09 23.70
N TYR A 278 -2.89 -4.94 24.47
CA TYR A 278 -1.74 -5.83 24.44
C TYR A 278 -1.48 -6.42 25.83
N LEU A 279 -1.35 -7.74 25.89
CA LEU A 279 -0.90 -8.48 27.06
C LEU A 279 0.37 -9.24 26.70
N HIS A 280 1.50 -8.92 27.35
CA HIS A 280 2.83 -9.48 27.03
C HIS A 280 3.15 -9.39 25.51
N ASP A 281 2.89 -8.22 24.90
CA ASP A 281 3.04 -7.96 23.45
C ASP A 281 2.12 -8.79 22.52
N ARG A 282 1.24 -9.61 23.07
CA ARG A 282 0.20 -10.31 22.31
C ARG A 282 -1.01 -9.40 22.11
N PRO A 283 -1.46 -9.18 20.88
CA PRO A 283 -2.66 -8.39 20.60
C PRO A 283 -3.92 -9.13 21.04
N ILE A 284 -4.80 -8.39 21.70
CA ILE A 284 -6.15 -8.81 22.05
C ILE A 284 -7.10 -7.80 21.42
N PHE A 285 -7.93 -8.25 20.48
CA PHE A 285 -8.81 -7.37 19.74
C PHE A 285 -10.28 -7.66 20.07
N GLY A 286 -10.98 -6.63 20.52
CA GLY A 286 -12.42 -6.69 20.79
C GLY A 286 -13.23 -6.44 19.54
N VAL A 287 -13.99 -7.45 19.13
CA VAL A 287 -14.83 -7.44 17.92
C VAL A 287 -16.19 -6.84 18.28
N ALA A 288 -16.61 -5.79 17.56
CA ALA A 288 -17.97 -5.27 17.66
C ALA A 288 -18.98 -6.30 17.13
N ALA A 289 -20.20 -6.34 17.69
CA ALA A 289 -21.24 -7.31 17.31
C ALA A 289 -21.51 -7.37 15.79
N CYS A 290 -21.52 -6.23 15.10
CA CYS A 290 -21.66 -6.19 13.64
C CYS A 290 -20.48 -6.87 12.90
N GLY A 291 -19.27 -6.86 13.46
CA GLY A 291 -18.08 -7.50 12.88
C GLY A 291 -18.09 -9.02 12.94
N MET A 292 -18.93 -9.59 13.79
CA MET A 292 -19.06 -11.05 13.93
C MET A 292 -19.60 -11.71 12.65
N PHE A 293 -20.46 -11.02 11.92
CA PHE A 293 -21.20 -11.59 10.78
C PHE A 293 -20.97 -10.84 9.47
N SER A 294 -20.55 -9.57 9.50
CA SER A 294 -20.34 -8.73 8.32
C SER A 294 -18.92 -8.88 7.76
N LYS A 295 -18.75 -8.58 6.47
CA LYS A 295 -17.47 -8.62 5.75
C LYS A 295 -16.88 -7.23 5.47
N ALA A 296 -17.54 -6.15 5.89
CA ALA A 296 -17.12 -4.78 5.61
C ALA A 296 -17.27 -3.91 6.85
N THR A 297 -16.42 -4.14 7.84
CA THR A 297 -16.42 -3.43 9.13
C THR A 297 -15.00 -2.99 9.51
N VAL A 298 -14.87 -2.27 10.61
CA VAL A 298 -13.55 -1.92 11.19
C VAL A 298 -12.69 -3.16 11.45
N LEU A 299 -13.30 -4.30 11.84
CA LEU A 299 -12.56 -5.56 11.99
C LEU A 299 -11.79 -5.90 10.71
N ASP A 300 -12.46 -5.80 9.56
CA ASP A 300 -11.90 -6.17 8.27
C ASP A 300 -10.82 -5.19 7.76
N LEU A 301 -10.74 -3.99 8.33
CA LEU A 301 -9.64 -3.03 8.08
C LEU A 301 -8.44 -3.23 9.02
N ILE A 302 -8.68 -3.76 10.23
CA ILE A 302 -7.62 -3.95 11.24
C ILE A 302 -7.00 -5.35 11.16
N LEU A 303 -7.77 -6.39 10.87
CA LEU A 303 -7.24 -7.76 10.72
C LEU A 303 -6.03 -7.84 9.78
N PRO A 304 -6.05 -7.26 8.57
CA PRO A 304 -4.90 -7.29 7.68
C PRO A 304 -3.62 -6.75 8.34
N ARG A 305 -3.75 -5.68 9.14
CA ARG A 305 -2.63 -5.07 9.85
C ARG A 305 -2.10 -6.00 10.95
N LEU A 306 -2.99 -6.60 11.75
CA LEU A 306 -2.61 -7.57 12.78
C LEU A 306 -1.89 -8.78 12.17
N PHE A 307 -2.39 -9.31 11.06
CA PHE A 307 -1.79 -10.47 10.39
C PHE A 307 -0.44 -10.19 9.71
N THR A 308 0.02 -8.94 9.62
CA THR A 308 1.42 -8.68 9.23
C THR A 308 2.41 -8.99 10.36
N GLY A 309 1.93 -9.14 11.60
CA GLY A 309 2.76 -9.25 12.79
C GLY A 309 3.40 -7.93 13.23
N ALA A 310 3.12 -6.83 12.55
CA ALA A 310 3.53 -5.51 12.99
C ALA A 310 2.65 -5.04 14.17
N ARG A 311 3.23 -4.22 15.05
CA ARG A 311 2.46 -3.64 16.14
C ARG A 311 1.44 -2.64 15.58
N VAL A 312 0.16 -2.91 15.78
CA VAL A 312 -0.93 -1.99 15.45
C VAL A 312 -1.06 -0.97 16.59
N THR A 313 -1.16 0.30 16.25
CA THR A 313 -1.16 1.41 17.19
C THR A 313 -2.46 2.22 17.13
N ALA A 314 -2.67 3.10 18.11
CA ALA A 314 -3.77 4.06 18.07
C ALA A 314 -3.78 4.92 16.77
N GLY A 315 -2.60 5.21 16.20
CA GLY A 315 -2.45 5.93 14.93
C GLY A 315 -3.10 5.21 13.75
N ASP A 316 -2.98 3.87 13.71
CA ASP A 316 -3.61 3.04 12.67
C ASP A 316 -5.14 3.12 12.69
N PHE A 317 -5.73 3.25 13.88
CA PHE A 317 -7.17 3.48 14.02
C PHE A 317 -7.55 4.92 13.65
N ASN A 318 -6.79 5.91 14.12
CA ASN A 318 -7.09 7.31 13.90
C ASN A 318 -7.13 7.65 12.40
N SER A 319 -6.26 7.04 11.61
CA SER A 319 -6.22 7.20 10.15
C SER A 319 -7.47 6.71 9.42
N LEU A 320 -8.30 5.88 10.07
CA LEU A 320 -9.53 5.36 9.46
C LEU A 320 -10.64 6.42 9.33
N GLY A 321 -10.55 7.57 10.05
CA GLY A 321 -11.60 8.57 10.09
C GLY A 321 -11.90 9.18 8.72
N HIS A 322 -10.90 9.47 7.93
CA HIS A 322 -11.08 9.89 6.54
C HIS A 322 -11.46 8.67 5.68
N GLY A 323 -12.67 8.69 5.11
CA GLY A 323 -13.28 7.53 4.45
C GLY A 323 -13.79 6.47 5.43
N GLY A 324 -14.09 6.85 6.69
CA GLY A 324 -14.57 5.95 7.74
C GLY A 324 -16.05 5.61 7.66
N LEU A 325 -16.84 6.21 6.77
CA LEU A 325 -18.19 5.75 6.43
C LEU A 325 -18.06 4.58 5.44
N LEU A 326 -18.02 3.36 5.99
CA LEU A 326 -17.75 2.15 5.22
C LEU A 326 -19.00 1.73 4.44
N SER A 327 -18.85 1.58 3.13
CA SER A 327 -19.91 1.16 2.23
C SER A 327 -19.44 0.02 1.30
N LYS A 328 -20.38 -0.61 0.59
CA LYS A 328 -20.07 -1.67 -0.38
C LYS A 328 -19.21 -1.17 -1.55
N ASP A 329 -19.32 0.11 -1.89
CA ASP A 329 -18.55 0.73 -2.97
C ASP A 329 -17.04 0.82 -2.64
N MET A 330 -16.68 0.61 -1.39
CA MET A 330 -15.30 0.57 -0.91
C MET A 330 -14.74 -0.86 -0.84
N ALA A 331 -15.26 -1.80 -1.64
CA ALA A 331 -14.85 -3.21 -1.63
C ALA A 331 -13.32 -3.40 -1.74
N PHE A 332 -12.63 -2.50 -2.47
CA PHE A 332 -11.18 -2.49 -2.61
C PHE A 332 -10.40 -2.32 -1.29
N ARG A 333 -11.06 -1.88 -0.21
CA ARG A 333 -10.45 -1.70 1.13
C ARG A 333 -10.49 -2.95 1.99
N PHE A 334 -11.31 -3.94 1.63
CA PHE A 334 -11.57 -5.11 2.47
C PHE A 334 -10.93 -6.37 1.86
N PRO A 335 -10.59 -7.38 2.70
CA PRO A 335 -10.22 -8.68 2.17
C PRO A 335 -11.38 -9.27 1.36
N PRO A 336 -11.15 -9.75 0.15
CA PRO A 336 -12.21 -10.32 -0.69
C PRO A 336 -12.68 -11.69 -0.19
N TYR A 337 -12.28 -12.17 0.95
CA TYR A 337 -12.64 -13.44 1.60
C TYR A 337 -13.15 -14.53 0.61
N GLY A 338 -12.53 -14.63 -0.53
CA GLY A 338 -12.75 -15.53 -1.64
C GLY A 338 -11.40 -15.80 -2.29
N ALA A 339 -11.33 -16.13 -3.55
CA ALA A 339 -10.04 -16.31 -4.22
C ALA A 339 -9.26 -15.01 -4.33
N PHE A 340 -7.93 -15.04 -4.12
CA PHE A 340 -7.02 -13.91 -4.41
C PHE A 340 -7.08 -13.49 -5.88
N ASP A 341 -7.53 -14.39 -6.75
CA ASP A 341 -7.62 -14.21 -8.21
C ASP A 341 -8.68 -13.19 -8.65
N THR A 342 -9.50 -12.67 -7.73
CA THR A 342 -10.55 -11.67 -8.05
C THR A 342 -10.15 -10.21 -7.77
N LEU A 343 -8.87 -9.96 -7.41
CA LEU A 343 -8.37 -8.59 -7.20
C LEU A 343 -7.99 -7.86 -8.51
N ASP A 344 -8.13 -8.51 -9.65
CA ASP A 344 -7.76 -7.97 -10.98
C ASP A 344 -8.97 -7.48 -11.82
N ALA A 345 -10.10 -7.19 -11.20
CA ALA A 345 -11.25 -6.60 -11.88
C ALA A 345 -11.45 -5.12 -11.52
#